data_b77a92f689e7283c03e82d5e5b201e1c
#
_entry.id   b77a92f689e7283c03e82d5e5b201e1c
#
_cell.length_a   1.000
_cell.length_b   1.000
_cell.length_c   1.000
_cell.angle_alpha   90.00
_cell.angle_beta   90.00
_cell.angle_gamma   90.00
#
_symmetry.space_group_name_H-M   'P 1'
#
loop_
_entity.id
_entity.type
_entity.pdbx_description
1 polymer ?
#
loop_
_entity_poly.entity_id
_entity_poly.type
_entity_poly.pdbx_seq_one_letter_code
_entity_poly.pdbx_strand_id
1 'polypeptide(L)'
;MLPKSVTSLIFLALFLEYELVLAQVLTVRTVGGRVELVISSDRKDVGYQIERSLDFWDWVGGFDHSVGSHTVSIPSDEAQSAFYRLNIWQLREDEISMALIGDSTIMDFSYYSGRVGGWGEGFGAHFNDQVILVNLAQPGQSTKTYLESGWQVQNLKFVAADFVFIQFGMIDELSGQPEKRTTMEVYRANLATLVELVRGFGGTPVLVTPLTLREFDSGGTPVPYLDERSDAVLEVAQSLGCPSIDVNRLTKQLYQDLGEEASDGFTHTDRLHLVAPGAKVISKRVADNVPEFLKAYRVLD
;
A
#
# COMPACT_ATOMS: atom_id res chain seq x y z
N MET A 1 -36.73 -25.90 -15.10
CA MET A 1 -35.46 -25.33 -14.61
C MET A 1 -35.64 -23.83 -14.56
N LEU A 2 -35.90 -23.28 -13.39
CA LEU A 2 -35.99 -21.85 -13.16
C LEU A 2 -34.55 -21.28 -13.03
N PRO A 3 -34.26 -20.10 -13.59
CA PRO A 3 -32.94 -19.49 -13.40
C PRO A 3 -32.77 -19.13 -11.93
N LYS A 4 -31.67 -19.55 -11.33
CA LYS A 4 -31.26 -19.12 -10.01
C LYS A 4 -31.05 -17.61 -10.06
N SER A 5 -31.98 -16.84 -9.50
CA SER A 5 -31.79 -15.44 -9.26
C SER A 5 -30.62 -15.28 -8.28
N VAL A 6 -29.53 -14.70 -8.74
CA VAL A 6 -28.39 -14.32 -7.90
C VAL A 6 -28.87 -13.11 -7.09
N THR A 7 -29.33 -13.37 -5.87
CA THR A 7 -29.62 -12.30 -4.91
C THR A 7 -28.33 -12.09 -4.10
N SER A 8 -27.44 -11.25 -4.63
CA SER A 8 -26.30 -10.77 -3.86
C SER A 8 -26.81 -9.83 -2.78
N LEU A 9 -26.75 -10.24 -1.54
CA LEU A 9 -27.07 -9.37 -0.40
C LEU A 9 -25.82 -8.52 -0.15
N ILE A 10 -25.84 -7.28 -0.67
CA ILE A 10 -24.86 -6.26 -0.31
C ILE A 10 -25.42 -5.55 0.91
N PHE A 11 -24.84 -5.77 2.09
CA PHE A 11 -25.13 -4.98 3.27
C PHE A 11 -24.33 -3.67 3.18
N LEU A 12 -25.02 -2.58 3.00
CA LEU A 12 -24.47 -1.23 3.07
C LEU A 12 -24.70 -0.71 4.49
N ALA A 13 -23.64 -0.66 5.31
CA ALA A 13 -23.68 0.05 6.57
C ALA A 13 -23.20 1.48 6.34
N LEU A 14 -24.11 2.45 6.39
CA LEU A 14 -23.79 3.87 6.43
C LEU A 14 -23.55 4.25 7.90
N PHE A 15 -22.28 4.42 8.28
CA PHE A 15 -21.94 5.07 9.53
C PHE A 15 -21.84 6.58 9.29
N LEU A 16 -22.84 7.31 9.75
CA LEU A 16 -22.90 8.76 9.71
C LEU A 16 -22.46 9.29 11.07
N GLU A 17 -21.21 9.69 11.18
CA GLU A 17 -20.80 10.62 12.23
C GLU A 17 -20.89 12.04 11.67
N TYR A 18 -21.82 12.84 12.22
CA TYR A 18 -22.11 14.26 11.97
C TYR A 18 -23.11 14.67 10.88
N GLU A 19 -23.85 15.75 11.20
CA GLU A 19 -24.99 16.36 10.51
C GLU A 19 -24.75 16.92 9.07
N LEU A 20 -23.72 16.51 8.35
CA LEU A 20 -23.28 17.13 7.09
C LEU A 20 -23.69 16.39 5.80
N VAL A 21 -24.61 15.44 5.86
CA VAL A 21 -24.84 14.48 4.76
C VAL A 21 -26.07 14.82 3.92
N LEU A 22 -26.17 16.01 3.37
CA LEU A 22 -27.37 16.34 2.59
C LEU A 22 -27.27 16.22 1.06
N ALA A 23 -26.12 15.78 0.49
CA ALA A 23 -26.01 15.72 -0.98
C ALA A 23 -25.14 14.57 -1.53
N GLN A 24 -25.01 13.46 -0.80
CA GLN A 24 -24.19 12.34 -1.27
C GLN A 24 -25.00 11.06 -1.38
N VAL A 25 -24.92 10.40 -2.52
CA VAL A 25 -25.62 9.13 -2.77
C VAL A 25 -24.60 8.07 -3.17
N LEU A 26 -24.55 6.98 -2.41
CA LEU A 26 -23.91 5.76 -2.86
C LEU A 26 -24.94 4.89 -3.58
N THR A 27 -24.72 4.67 -4.86
CA THR A 27 -25.56 3.80 -5.66
C THR A 27 -24.79 2.53 -6.00
N VAL A 28 -25.46 1.40 -5.86
CA VAL A 28 -24.91 0.09 -6.26
C VAL A 28 -25.69 -0.39 -7.48
N ARG A 29 -24.99 -0.73 -8.55
CA ARG A 29 -25.62 -1.26 -9.77
C ARG A 29 -24.79 -2.42 -10.36
N THR A 30 -25.43 -3.28 -11.12
CA THR A 30 -24.74 -4.34 -11.85
C THR A 30 -24.74 -4.01 -13.35
N VAL A 31 -23.55 -3.96 -13.94
CA VAL A 31 -23.35 -3.65 -15.35
C VAL A 31 -22.35 -4.64 -15.94
N GLY A 32 -22.77 -5.40 -16.99
CA GLY A 32 -21.87 -6.26 -17.75
C GLY A 32 -21.12 -7.32 -16.90
N GLY A 33 -21.76 -7.87 -15.87
CA GLY A 33 -21.14 -8.84 -14.97
C GLY A 33 -20.16 -8.22 -13.97
N ARG A 34 -20.30 -6.92 -13.71
CA ARG A 34 -19.54 -6.19 -12.70
C ARG A 34 -20.50 -5.48 -11.74
N VAL A 35 -20.08 -5.32 -10.51
CA VAL A 35 -20.76 -4.46 -9.52
C VAL A 35 -20.09 -3.11 -9.55
N GLU A 36 -20.89 -2.08 -9.77
CA GLU A 36 -20.43 -0.70 -9.72
C GLU A 36 -20.96 -0.02 -8.47
N LEU A 37 -20.05 0.53 -7.67
CA LEU A 37 -20.32 1.40 -6.55
C LEU A 37 -20.12 2.83 -7.05
N VAL A 38 -21.21 3.58 -7.15
CA VAL A 38 -21.19 4.95 -7.68
C VAL A 38 -21.39 5.91 -6.53
N ILE A 39 -20.42 6.75 -6.30
CA ILE A 39 -20.53 7.88 -5.37
C ILE A 39 -20.85 9.11 -6.20
N SER A 40 -21.92 9.81 -5.83
CA SER A 40 -22.29 11.09 -6.43
C SER A 40 -22.22 12.16 -5.36
N SER A 41 -21.39 13.16 -5.56
CA SER A 41 -21.26 14.32 -4.67
C SER A 41 -21.04 15.58 -5.49
N ASP A 42 -21.68 16.66 -5.09
CA ASP A 42 -21.47 18.02 -5.60
C ASP A 42 -20.55 18.85 -4.69
N ARG A 43 -20.15 18.28 -3.56
CA ARG A 43 -19.24 18.92 -2.59
C ARG A 43 -17.80 18.75 -2.97
N LYS A 44 -17.02 19.84 -2.81
CA LYS A 44 -15.59 19.92 -3.09
C LYS A 44 -14.72 19.85 -1.84
N ASP A 45 -15.35 19.92 -0.69
CA ASP A 45 -14.71 20.00 0.62
C ASP A 45 -14.88 18.72 1.43
N VAL A 46 -15.24 17.62 0.79
CA VAL A 46 -15.37 16.31 1.44
C VAL A 46 -14.58 15.26 0.70
N GLY A 47 -13.85 14.48 1.48
CA GLY A 47 -13.26 13.22 1.05
C GLY A 47 -14.19 12.07 1.36
N TYR A 48 -14.06 11.00 0.60
CA TYR A 48 -14.75 9.76 0.88
C TYR A 48 -13.88 8.56 0.57
N GLN A 49 -14.16 7.52 1.33
CA GLN A 49 -13.45 6.27 1.25
C GLN A 49 -14.47 5.14 1.14
N ILE A 50 -14.33 4.29 0.14
CA ILE A 50 -15.01 3.00 0.13
C ILE A 50 -14.06 2.00 0.75
N GLU A 51 -14.49 1.38 1.83
CA GLU A 51 -13.76 0.30 2.47
C GLU A 51 -14.44 -1.03 2.13
N ARG A 52 -13.61 -2.04 1.95
CA ARG A 52 -14.03 -3.42 1.70
C ARG A 52 -13.62 -4.31 2.86
N SER A 53 -14.47 -5.24 3.24
CA SER A 53 -14.16 -6.32 4.18
C SER A 53 -14.62 -7.66 3.63
N LEU A 54 -13.88 -8.73 3.94
CA LEU A 54 -14.28 -10.11 3.63
C LEU A 54 -15.03 -10.77 4.79
N ASP A 55 -14.85 -10.28 5.99
CA ASP A 55 -15.36 -10.86 7.23
C ASP A 55 -16.16 -9.89 8.11
N PHE A 56 -16.34 -8.65 7.67
CA PHE A 56 -16.99 -7.55 8.39
C PHE A 56 -16.16 -6.92 9.53
N TRP A 57 -15.00 -7.47 9.85
CA TRP A 57 -14.14 -6.99 10.93
C TRP A 57 -12.92 -6.24 10.40
N ASP A 58 -12.27 -6.82 9.39
CA ASP A 58 -11.09 -6.23 8.77
C ASP A 58 -11.48 -5.43 7.53
N TRP A 59 -11.31 -4.11 7.59
CA TRP A 59 -11.67 -3.20 6.52
C TRP A 59 -10.43 -2.67 5.81
N VAL A 60 -10.41 -2.81 4.49
CA VAL A 60 -9.39 -2.23 3.62
C VAL A 60 -10.02 -1.08 2.87
N GLY A 61 -9.45 0.11 3.03
CA GLY A 61 -9.97 1.33 2.46
C GLY A 61 -9.21 1.83 1.25
N GLY A 62 -9.89 2.60 0.43
CA GLY A 62 -9.33 3.42 -0.62
C GLY A 62 -9.66 4.90 -0.37
N PHE A 63 -8.81 5.81 -0.81
CA PHE A 63 -9.04 7.24 -0.74
C PHE A 63 -9.48 7.79 -2.06
N ASP A 64 -10.33 8.80 -1.98
CA ASP A 64 -10.59 9.69 -3.08
C ASP A 64 -10.76 11.11 -2.55
N HIS A 65 -9.94 12.02 -3.02
CA HIS A 65 -10.04 13.46 -2.76
C HIS A 65 -10.81 14.19 -3.84
N SER A 66 -11.31 13.46 -4.84
CA SER A 66 -11.92 14.11 -5.99
C SER A 66 -13.34 14.55 -5.73
N VAL A 67 -13.68 15.54 -6.47
CA VAL A 67 -14.97 16.18 -6.52
C VAL A 67 -15.79 15.55 -7.62
N GLY A 68 -17.02 15.15 -7.33
CA GLY A 68 -17.92 14.67 -8.36
C GLY A 68 -18.32 13.21 -8.22
N SER A 69 -18.74 12.60 -9.32
CA SER A 69 -19.18 11.21 -9.33
C SER A 69 -18.03 10.26 -9.56
N HIS A 70 -17.87 9.29 -8.68
CA HIS A 70 -16.90 8.21 -8.80
C HIS A 70 -17.59 6.88 -9.00
N THR A 71 -16.98 6.02 -9.81
CA THR A 71 -17.46 4.66 -10.03
C THR A 71 -16.34 3.68 -9.77
N VAL A 72 -16.50 2.86 -8.76
CA VAL A 72 -15.66 1.67 -8.52
C VAL A 72 -16.34 0.49 -9.16
N SER A 73 -15.64 -0.20 -10.06
CA SER A 73 -16.16 -1.34 -10.79
C SER A 73 -15.45 -2.61 -10.36
N ILE A 74 -16.18 -3.55 -9.77
CA ILE A 74 -15.68 -4.79 -9.17
C ILE A 74 -16.23 -5.97 -9.96
N PRO A 75 -15.43 -7.00 -10.30
CA PRO A 75 -15.94 -8.25 -10.85
C PRO A 75 -17.02 -8.85 -9.96
N SER A 76 -18.10 -9.37 -10.53
CA SER A 76 -19.25 -9.84 -9.75
C SER A 76 -18.96 -11.02 -8.84
N ASP A 77 -18.01 -11.87 -9.20
CA ASP A 77 -17.51 -12.98 -8.39
C ASP A 77 -16.73 -12.49 -7.15
N GLU A 78 -15.93 -11.45 -7.28
CA GLU A 78 -15.25 -10.80 -6.16
C GLU A 78 -16.23 -10.02 -5.26
N ALA A 79 -17.22 -9.35 -5.86
CA ALA A 79 -18.20 -8.56 -5.12
C ALA A 79 -19.14 -9.41 -4.25
N GLN A 80 -19.43 -10.64 -4.64
CA GLN A 80 -20.35 -11.55 -3.92
C GLN A 80 -19.81 -12.00 -2.54
N SER A 81 -18.52 -11.84 -2.30
CA SER A 81 -17.84 -12.32 -1.10
C SER A 81 -17.33 -11.20 -0.21
N ALA A 82 -17.82 -9.97 -0.36
CA ALA A 82 -17.30 -8.83 0.36
C ALA A 82 -18.38 -7.90 0.88
N PHE A 83 -18.07 -7.22 1.97
CA PHE A 83 -18.82 -6.10 2.53
C PHE A 83 -18.18 -4.79 2.08
N TYR A 84 -19.00 -3.76 1.96
CA TYR A 84 -18.54 -2.42 1.57
C TYR A 84 -19.15 -1.38 2.49
N ARG A 85 -18.35 -0.39 2.90
CA ARG A 85 -18.85 0.79 3.61
C ARG A 85 -18.27 2.06 3.01
N LEU A 86 -18.99 3.16 3.15
CA LEU A 86 -18.56 4.48 2.74
C LEU A 86 -18.28 5.33 3.98
N ASN A 87 -17.06 5.78 4.12
CA ASN A 87 -16.68 6.82 5.08
C ASN A 87 -16.64 8.17 4.37
N ILE A 88 -17.06 9.21 5.06
CA ILE A 88 -17.09 10.58 4.54
C ILE A 88 -16.48 11.47 5.62
N TRP A 89 -15.57 12.36 5.21
CA TRP A 89 -14.99 13.36 6.10
C TRP A 89 -14.81 14.69 5.38
N GLN A 90 -14.69 15.77 6.16
CA GLN A 90 -14.40 17.08 5.60
C GLN A 90 -12.92 17.18 5.27
N LEU A 91 -12.60 17.54 4.01
CA LEU A 91 -11.22 17.80 3.59
C LEU A 91 -10.75 19.14 4.17
N ARG A 92 -9.50 19.16 4.55
CA ARG A 92 -8.74 20.38 4.84
C ARG A 92 -7.97 20.75 3.58
N GLU A 93 -7.90 22.04 3.27
CA GLU A 93 -7.23 22.53 2.06
C GLU A 93 -5.72 22.18 2.01
N ASP A 94 -5.14 21.84 3.16
CA ASP A 94 -3.73 21.54 3.36
C ASP A 94 -3.44 20.04 3.57
N GLU A 95 -4.44 19.17 3.43
CA GLU A 95 -4.25 17.71 3.56
C GLU A 95 -3.63 17.11 2.29
N ILE A 96 -2.74 16.14 2.53
CA ILE A 96 -2.17 15.30 1.48
C ILE A 96 -2.46 13.81 1.77
N SER A 97 -2.56 13.03 0.72
CA SER A 97 -2.75 11.59 0.82
C SER A 97 -1.49 10.83 0.41
N MET A 98 -1.17 9.79 1.18
CA MET A 98 -0.09 8.86 0.89
C MET A 98 -0.63 7.44 0.79
N ALA A 99 -0.25 6.69 -0.22
CA ALA A 99 -0.51 5.26 -0.31
C ALA A 99 0.78 4.44 -0.27
N LEU A 100 0.75 3.31 0.42
CA LEU A 100 1.82 2.32 0.39
C LEU A 100 1.34 1.12 -0.43
N ILE A 101 2.10 0.70 -1.43
CA ILE A 101 1.86 -0.53 -2.19
C ILE A 101 3.11 -1.41 -2.18
N GLY A 102 2.91 -2.72 -2.12
CA GLY A 102 4.02 -3.67 -2.06
C GLY A 102 3.62 -5.01 -1.50
N ASP A 103 4.60 -5.71 -0.95
CA ASP A 103 4.45 -7.00 -0.32
C ASP A 103 4.31 -6.93 1.23
N SER A 104 4.46 -8.06 1.91
CA SER A 104 4.36 -8.15 3.37
C SER A 104 5.37 -7.28 4.13
N THR A 105 6.48 -6.90 3.52
CA THR A 105 7.56 -6.15 4.19
C THR A 105 7.25 -4.65 4.35
N ILE A 106 6.25 -4.14 3.62
CA ILE A 106 5.72 -2.78 3.78
C ILE A 106 4.29 -2.79 4.37
N MET A 107 3.64 -3.94 4.47
CA MET A 107 2.27 -4.05 4.92
C MET A 107 2.10 -3.63 6.39
N ASP A 108 0.93 -3.08 6.71
CA ASP A 108 0.48 -2.87 8.09
C ASP A 108 -0.26 -4.13 8.58
N PHE A 109 0.30 -4.80 9.58
CA PHE A 109 -0.28 -6.00 10.19
C PHE A 109 -0.93 -5.73 11.55
N SER A 110 -1.09 -4.48 11.97
CA SER A 110 -1.68 -4.11 13.26
C SER A 110 -3.07 -4.72 13.48
N TYR A 111 -3.81 -4.97 12.41
CA TYR A 111 -5.12 -5.63 12.41
C TYR A 111 -5.05 -7.16 12.52
N TYR A 112 -3.91 -7.78 12.25
CA TYR A 112 -3.71 -9.23 12.27
C TYR A 112 -3.01 -9.63 13.56
N SER A 113 -3.71 -9.89 14.63
CA SER A 113 -3.23 -10.45 15.92
C SER A 113 -1.69 -10.56 16.13
N GLY A 114 -0.95 -9.56 15.70
CA GLY A 114 0.34 -9.13 16.22
C GLY A 114 1.56 -10.01 15.99
N ARG A 115 1.66 -10.77 14.91
CA ARG A 115 2.82 -11.68 14.81
C ARG A 115 3.80 -11.41 13.68
N VAL A 116 3.41 -10.63 12.67
CA VAL A 116 4.26 -10.40 11.51
C VAL A 116 4.01 -8.97 11.05
N GLY A 117 5.06 -8.16 10.94
CA GLY A 117 4.93 -6.77 10.54
C GLY A 117 5.76 -6.41 9.31
N GLY A 118 5.31 -5.39 8.60
CA GLY A 118 6.12 -4.62 7.68
C GLY A 118 6.47 -3.26 8.30
N TRP A 119 7.40 -2.53 7.71
CA TRP A 119 7.75 -1.20 8.22
C TRP A 119 6.64 -0.15 8.00
N GLY A 120 5.66 -0.43 7.14
CA GLY A 120 4.48 0.43 6.98
C GLY A 120 3.57 0.46 8.20
N GLU A 121 3.72 -0.54 9.11
CA GLU A 121 3.05 -0.51 10.40
C GLU A 121 3.53 0.68 11.23
N GLY A 122 2.61 1.55 11.61
CA GLY A 122 2.94 2.76 12.35
C GLY A 122 3.62 3.88 11.55
N PHE A 123 3.80 3.74 10.21
CA PHE A 123 4.44 4.76 9.39
C PHE A 123 3.72 6.11 9.46
N GLY A 124 2.38 6.10 9.50
CA GLY A 124 1.57 7.31 9.65
C GLY A 124 1.86 8.10 10.93
N ALA A 125 2.29 7.44 12.01
CA ALA A 125 2.61 8.11 13.27
C ALA A 125 3.82 9.07 13.19
N HIS A 126 4.59 9.00 12.10
CA HIS A 126 5.72 9.90 11.87
C HIS A 126 5.33 11.19 11.13
N PHE A 127 4.06 11.37 10.82
CA PHE A 127 3.55 12.54 10.11
C PHE A 127 2.48 13.26 10.93
N ASN A 128 2.28 14.53 10.65
CA ASN A 128 1.27 15.34 11.30
C ASN A 128 -0.15 15.01 10.78
N ASP A 129 -1.16 15.65 11.33
CA ASP A 129 -2.57 15.41 11.02
C ASP A 129 -3.03 15.92 9.64
N GLN A 130 -2.12 16.48 8.84
CA GLN A 130 -2.36 16.82 7.43
C GLN A 130 -2.13 15.64 6.49
N VAL A 131 -1.55 14.52 6.98
CA VAL A 131 -1.26 13.35 6.17
C VAL A 131 -2.29 12.26 6.40
N ILE A 132 -2.95 11.88 5.33
CA ILE A 132 -3.85 10.73 5.28
C ILE A 132 -3.09 9.56 4.67
N LEU A 133 -2.80 8.52 5.45
CA LEU A 133 -2.04 7.35 5.00
C LEU A 133 -2.94 6.14 4.79
N VAL A 134 -2.80 5.51 3.62
CA VAL A 134 -3.44 4.23 3.30
C VAL A 134 -2.39 3.18 2.99
N ASN A 135 -2.43 2.05 3.68
CA ASN A 135 -1.58 0.92 3.35
C ASN A 135 -2.36 -0.11 2.53
N LEU A 136 -2.05 -0.19 1.23
CA LEU A 136 -2.65 -1.11 0.25
C LEU A 136 -1.75 -2.32 -0.04
N ALA A 137 -0.64 -2.45 0.67
CA ALA A 137 0.28 -3.58 0.48
C ALA A 137 -0.40 -4.90 0.82
N GLN A 138 -0.02 -5.95 0.11
CA GLN A 138 -0.59 -7.29 0.29
C GLN A 138 0.52 -8.33 0.41
N PRO A 139 0.38 -9.32 1.30
CA PRO A 139 1.44 -10.30 1.50
C PRO A 139 1.64 -11.18 0.27
N GLY A 140 2.90 -11.51 -0.02
CA GLY A 140 3.26 -12.43 -1.09
C GLY A 140 3.08 -11.89 -2.51
N GLN A 141 3.02 -10.57 -2.68
CA GLN A 141 2.93 -9.92 -3.99
C GLN A 141 4.31 -9.63 -4.57
N SER A 142 4.52 -10.01 -5.83
CA SER A 142 5.58 -9.49 -6.68
C SER A 142 5.06 -8.35 -7.55
N THR A 143 5.95 -7.64 -8.25
CA THR A 143 5.53 -6.65 -9.26
C THR A 143 4.61 -7.27 -10.31
N LYS A 144 4.88 -8.52 -10.71
CA LYS A 144 4.08 -9.27 -11.68
C LYS A 144 2.68 -9.55 -11.14
N THR A 145 2.57 -10.20 -9.98
CA THR A 145 1.27 -10.59 -9.43
C THR A 145 0.42 -9.39 -9.03
N TYR A 146 1.04 -8.27 -8.63
CA TYR A 146 0.34 -7.03 -8.39
C TYR A 146 -0.29 -6.46 -9.66
N LEU A 147 0.47 -6.36 -10.75
CA LEU A 147 -0.03 -5.85 -12.04
C LEU A 147 -1.06 -6.77 -12.69
N GLU A 148 -0.94 -8.08 -12.50
CA GLU A 148 -1.92 -9.07 -12.96
C GLU A 148 -3.22 -9.04 -12.15
N SER A 149 -3.20 -8.50 -10.93
CA SER A 149 -4.37 -8.35 -10.08
C SER A 149 -5.21 -7.15 -10.50
N GLY A 150 -6.27 -7.41 -11.25
CA GLY A 150 -7.22 -6.36 -11.65
C GLY A 150 -7.79 -5.59 -10.44
N TRP A 151 -8.00 -6.27 -9.33
CA TRP A 151 -8.49 -5.67 -8.09
C TRP A 151 -7.48 -4.67 -7.49
N GLN A 152 -6.20 -5.06 -7.32
CA GLN A 152 -5.21 -4.20 -6.69
C GLN A 152 -4.92 -2.95 -7.54
N VAL A 153 -4.79 -3.14 -8.86
CA VAL A 153 -4.60 -2.02 -9.79
C VAL A 153 -5.79 -1.07 -9.76
N GLN A 154 -7.02 -1.59 -9.69
CA GLN A 154 -8.21 -0.74 -9.61
C GLN A 154 -8.32 -0.04 -8.25
N ASN A 155 -7.97 -0.73 -7.16
CA ASN A 155 -7.96 -0.12 -5.84
C ASN A 155 -6.95 1.03 -5.76
N LEU A 156 -5.74 0.85 -6.30
CA LEU A 156 -4.75 1.92 -6.38
C LEU A 156 -5.26 3.13 -7.19
N LYS A 157 -5.88 2.89 -8.34
CA LYS A 157 -6.49 3.95 -9.16
C LYS A 157 -7.64 4.66 -8.45
N PHE A 158 -8.38 3.92 -7.65
CA PHE A 158 -9.48 4.46 -6.87
C PHE A 158 -8.99 5.34 -5.72
N VAL A 159 -7.95 4.90 -5.01
CA VAL A 159 -7.30 5.68 -3.96
C VAL A 159 -6.73 6.98 -4.52
N ALA A 160 -6.15 6.94 -5.71
CA ALA A 160 -5.61 8.10 -6.42
C ALA A 160 -4.81 9.06 -5.50
N ALA A 161 -3.98 8.49 -4.61
CA ALA A 161 -3.23 9.26 -3.62
C ALA A 161 -2.24 10.23 -4.26
N ASP A 162 -2.00 11.37 -3.59
CA ASP A 162 -1.03 12.39 -4.04
C ASP A 162 0.39 11.81 -4.13
N PHE A 163 0.73 10.91 -3.19
CA PHE A 163 2.03 10.24 -3.17
C PHE A 163 1.85 8.73 -2.99
N VAL A 164 2.50 7.94 -3.84
CA VAL A 164 2.44 6.48 -3.76
C VAL A 164 3.84 5.90 -3.57
N PHE A 165 4.07 5.29 -2.42
CA PHE A 165 5.30 4.56 -2.11
C PHE A 165 5.19 3.14 -2.67
N ILE A 166 6.11 2.77 -3.54
CA ILE A 166 6.10 1.52 -4.30
C ILE A 166 7.28 0.67 -3.86
N GLN A 167 7.03 -0.41 -3.10
CA GLN A 167 8.08 -1.33 -2.67
C GLN A 167 7.78 -2.77 -3.06
N PHE A 168 8.56 -3.31 -3.96
CA PHE A 168 8.56 -4.71 -4.36
C PHE A 168 10.01 -5.22 -4.46
N GLY A 169 10.18 -6.51 -4.70
CA GLY A 169 11.47 -7.13 -4.96
C GLY A 169 11.72 -8.39 -4.15
N MET A 170 11.19 -8.47 -2.93
CA MET A 170 11.32 -9.66 -2.08
C MET A 170 10.70 -10.90 -2.75
N ILE A 171 9.46 -10.81 -3.17
CA ILE A 171 8.74 -11.93 -3.81
C ILE A 171 9.21 -12.11 -5.26
N ASP A 172 9.59 -11.04 -5.94
CA ASP A 172 10.19 -11.09 -7.27
C ASP A 172 11.47 -11.93 -7.30
N GLU A 173 12.27 -11.94 -6.21
CA GLU A 173 13.53 -12.65 -6.12
C GLU A 173 13.42 -13.98 -5.37
N LEU A 174 12.85 -13.97 -4.15
CA LEU A 174 12.98 -15.04 -3.17
C LEU A 174 11.74 -15.91 -2.99
N SER A 175 10.66 -15.67 -3.74
CA SER A 175 9.44 -16.48 -3.60
C SER A 175 9.74 -17.98 -3.77
N GLY A 176 9.21 -18.79 -2.87
CA GLY A 176 9.16 -20.25 -3.02
C GLY A 176 8.25 -20.72 -4.17
N GLN A 177 7.47 -19.80 -4.75
CA GLN A 177 6.57 -20.03 -5.89
C GLN A 177 7.20 -19.41 -7.14
N PRO A 178 7.85 -20.20 -8.03
CA PRO A 178 8.61 -19.67 -9.18
C PRO A 178 7.78 -18.80 -10.12
N GLU A 179 6.48 -19.05 -10.24
CA GLU A 179 5.55 -18.29 -11.08
C GLU A 179 5.35 -16.84 -10.62
N LYS A 180 5.67 -16.54 -9.36
CA LYS A 180 5.65 -15.17 -8.82
C LYS A 180 6.93 -14.39 -9.07
N ARG A 181 8.04 -15.10 -9.34
CA ARG A 181 9.34 -14.47 -9.59
C ARG A 181 9.35 -13.75 -10.93
N THR A 182 10.24 -12.77 -11.03
CA THR A 182 10.49 -12.03 -12.28
C THR A 182 11.96 -12.05 -12.63
N THR A 183 12.27 -11.98 -13.93
CA THR A 183 13.63 -11.65 -14.36
C THR A 183 13.92 -10.18 -14.05
N MET A 184 15.18 -9.78 -14.03
CA MET A 184 15.54 -8.37 -13.79
C MET A 184 14.97 -7.43 -14.86
N GLU A 185 14.88 -7.88 -16.10
CA GLU A 185 14.26 -7.12 -17.21
C GLU A 185 12.78 -6.89 -16.94
N VAL A 186 12.03 -7.96 -16.62
CA VAL A 186 10.59 -7.89 -16.31
C VAL A 186 10.35 -7.04 -15.05
N TYR A 187 11.20 -7.17 -14.03
CA TYR A 187 11.10 -6.37 -12.81
C TYR A 187 11.20 -4.86 -13.10
N ARG A 188 12.23 -4.44 -13.87
CA ARG A 188 12.40 -3.04 -14.28
C ARG A 188 11.20 -2.54 -15.10
N ALA A 189 10.72 -3.34 -16.03
CA ALA A 189 9.55 -2.99 -16.85
C ALA A 189 8.28 -2.85 -16.01
N ASN A 190 8.08 -3.73 -15.04
CA ASN A 190 6.94 -3.68 -14.11
C ASN A 190 7.00 -2.45 -13.21
N LEU A 191 8.18 -2.10 -12.67
CA LEU A 191 8.36 -0.87 -11.89
C LEU A 191 8.02 0.37 -12.73
N ALA A 192 8.49 0.43 -13.97
CA ALA A 192 8.15 1.53 -14.88
C ALA A 192 6.64 1.60 -15.15
N THR A 193 5.99 0.44 -15.32
CA THR A 193 4.53 0.38 -15.48
C THR A 193 3.79 0.90 -14.25
N LEU A 194 4.25 0.57 -13.04
CA LEU A 194 3.67 1.09 -11.79
C LEU A 194 3.84 2.61 -11.66
N VAL A 195 5.01 3.13 -12.05
CA VAL A 195 5.27 4.58 -12.08
C VAL A 195 4.28 5.28 -13.02
N GLU A 196 4.12 4.78 -14.25
CA GLU A 196 3.17 5.36 -15.20
C GLU A 196 1.71 5.22 -14.78
N LEU A 197 1.38 4.12 -14.09
CA LEU A 197 0.06 3.94 -13.52
C LEU A 197 -0.26 5.03 -12.49
N VAL A 198 0.67 5.31 -11.57
CA VAL A 198 0.52 6.36 -10.55
C VAL A 198 0.42 7.74 -11.19
N ARG A 199 1.29 8.05 -12.15
CA ARG A 199 1.23 9.31 -12.90
C ARG A 199 -0.07 9.49 -13.67
N GLY A 200 -0.64 8.38 -14.15
CA GLY A 200 -1.87 8.38 -14.93
C GLY A 200 -3.10 8.91 -14.20
N PHE A 201 -3.12 8.85 -12.86
CA PHE A 201 -4.16 9.48 -12.05
C PHE A 201 -3.70 10.77 -11.34
N GLY A 202 -2.50 11.29 -11.68
CA GLY A 202 -1.98 12.55 -11.13
C GLY A 202 -1.12 12.41 -9.88
N GLY A 203 -0.91 11.19 -9.39
CA GLY A 203 -0.10 10.93 -8.20
C GLY A 203 1.42 11.02 -8.49
N THR A 204 2.19 11.24 -7.44
CA THR A 204 3.66 11.23 -7.47
C THR A 204 4.17 9.89 -6.97
N PRO A 205 4.79 9.05 -7.83
CA PRO A 205 5.39 7.79 -7.39
C PRO A 205 6.69 8.05 -6.62
N VAL A 206 6.87 7.33 -5.51
CA VAL A 206 8.10 7.26 -4.73
C VAL A 206 8.57 5.81 -4.75
N LEU A 207 9.64 5.52 -5.45
CA LEU A 207 10.19 4.17 -5.53
C LEU A 207 10.99 3.84 -4.26
N VAL A 208 10.70 2.69 -3.66
CA VAL A 208 11.32 2.24 -2.41
C VAL A 208 12.02 0.90 -2.66
N THR A 209 13.30 0.81 -2.33
CA THR A 209 14.03 -0.47 -2.47
C THR A 209 13.50 -1.49 -1.46
N PRO A 210 13.50 -2.80 -1.78
CA PRO A 210 13.17 -3.82 -0.79
C PRO A 210 14.15 -3.75 0.39
N LEU A 211 13.66 -4.00 1.60
CA LEU A 211 14.55 -4.06 2.76
C LEU A 211 15.53 -5.26 2.67
N THR A 212 16.68 -5.18 3.33
CA THR A 212 17.58 -6.34 3.41
C THR A 212 17.08 -7.34 4.45
N LEU A 213 17.35 -8.64 4.22
CA LEU A 213 17.10 -9.67 5.23
C LEU A 213 18.10 -9.48 6.40
N ARG A 214 17.64 -9.81 7.61
CA ARG A 214 18.51 -9.87 8.80
C ARG A 214 19.31 -11.19 8.81
N GLU A 215 20.03 -11.43 7.77
CA GLU A 215 20.90 -12.58 7.63
C GLU A 215 22.34 -12.13 7.46
N PHE A 216 23.26 -12.77 8.20
CA PHE A 216 24.64 -12.38 8.25
C PHE A 216 25.54 -13.52 7.72
N ASP A 217 26.60 -13.14 7.05
CA ASP A 217 27.67 -14.08 6.68
C ASP A 217 28.59 -14.41 7.88
N SER A 218 29.53 -15.28 7.67
CA SER A 218 30.50 -15.68 8.70
C SER A 218 31.39 -14.52 9.19
N GLY A 219 31.44 -13.42 8.48
CA GLY A 219 32.17 -12.20 8.85
C GLY A 219 31.30 -11.17 9.59
N GLY A 220 30.01 -11.47 9.84
CA GLY A 220 29.09 -10.57 10.50
C GLY A 220 28.56 -9.46 9.59
N THR A 221 28.60 -9.64 8.27
CA THR A 221 28.07 -8.70 7.29
C THR A 221 26.71 -9.16 6.80
N PRO A 222 25.68 -8.28 6.70
CA PRO A 222 24.39 -8.63 6.13
C PRO A 222 24.52 -9.16 4.70
N VAL A 223 23.87 -10.30 4.42
CA VAL A 223 23.95 -10.97 3.11
C VAL A 223 23.19 -10.18 2.05
N PRO A 224 23.76 -9.92 0.86
CA PRO A 224 23.22 -9.00 -0.14
C PRO A 224 22.19 -9.64 -1.10
N TYR A 225 21.22 -10.39 -0.59
CA TYR A 225 20.23 -11.11 -1.42
C TYR A 225 19.40 -10.23 -2.35
N LEU A 226 19.17 -8.97 -1.99
CA LEU A 226 18.29 -8.06 -2.71
C LEU A 226 18.99 -6.83 -3.28
N ASP A 227 20.32 -6.83 -3.28
CA ASP A 227 21.09 -5.68 -3.76
C ASP A 227 20.84 -5.39 -5.24
N GLU A 228 20.83 -6.41 -6.10
CA GLU A 228 20.56 -6.23 -7.52
C GLU A 228 19.14 -5.71 -7.78
N ARG A 229 18.16 -6.14 -6.99
CA ARG A 229 16.78 -5.60 -7.05
C ARG A 229 16.74 -4.15 -6.59
N SER A 230 17.49 -3.83 -5.55
CA SER A 230 17.57 -2.46 -5.03
C SER A 230 18.24 -1.53 -6.02
N ASP A 231 19.32 -1.94 -6.64
CA ASP A 231 19.99 -1.18 -7.70
C ASP A 231 19.05 -0.92 -8.87
N ALA A 232 18.26 -1.93 -9.29
CA ALA A 232 17.28 -1.78 -10.36
C ALA A 232 16.17 -0.77 -10.00
N VAL A 233 15.72 -0.73 -8.74
CA VAL A 233 14.75 0.29 -8.27
C VAL A 233 15.33 1.69 -8.42
N LEU A 234 16.59 1.89 -7.98
CA LEU A 234 17.26 3.18 -8.04
C LEU A 234 17.54 3.62 -9.48
N GLU A 235 17.95 2.69 -10.36
CA GLU A 235 18.14 2.93 -11.78
C GLU A 235 16.83 3.36 -12.47
N VAL A 236 15.72 2.67 -12.19
CA VAL A 236 14.39 3.03 -12.73
C VAL A 236 13.95 4.38 -12.20
N ALA A 237 14.13 4.63 -10.89
CA ALA A 237 13.81 5.93 -10.29
C ALA A 237 14.58 7.07 -10.97
N GLN A 238 15.87 6.91 -11.16
CA GLN A 238 16.72 7.88 -11.84
C GLN A 238 16.29 8.10 -13.29
N SER A 239 16.06 7.02 -14.04
CA SER A 239 15.71 7.07 -15.46
C SER A 239 14.36 7.75 -15.72
N LEU A 240 13.41 7.57 -14.80
CA LEU A 240 12.06 8.14 -14.88
C LEU A 240 11.91 9.46 -14.11
N GLY A 241 12.97 9.95 -13.45
CA GLY A 241 12.91 11.17 -12.65
C GLY A 241 11.94 11.05 -11.45
N CYS A 242 11.89 9.87 -10.81
CA CYS A 242 11.09 9.64 -9.64
C CYS A 242 11.91 9.84 -8.37
N PRO A 243 11.33 10.37 -7.28
CA PRO A 243 11.90 10.24 -5.95
C PRO A 243 12.11 8.78 -5.57
N SER A 244 13.14 8.50 -4.77
CA SER A 244 13.38 7.15 -4.26
C SER A 244 13.88 7.16 -2.82
N ILE A 245 13.66 6.03 -2.11
CA ILE A 245 14.16 5.78 -0.76
C ILE A 245 14.90 4.43 -0.79
N ASP A 246 16.18 4.46 -0.45
CA ASP A 246 17.02 3.26 -0.39
C ASP A 246 16.91 2.57 0.97
N VAL A 247 15.79 1.86 1.17
CA VAL A 247 15.51 1.11 2.41
C VAL A 247 16.46 -0.08 2.55
N ASN A 248 16.93 -0.67 1.45
CA ASN A 248 17.94 -1.72 1.49
C ASN A 248 19.19 -1.23 2.21
N ARG A 249 19.76 -0.12 1.78
CA ARG A 249 20.93 0.48 2.40
C ARG A 249 20.67 0.90 3.84
N LEU A 250 19.51 1.48 4.15
CA LEU A 250 19.16 1.90 5.50
C LEU A 250 19.07 0.73 6.47
N THR A 251 18.47 -0.38 6.05
CA THR A 251 18.34 -1.59 6.89
C THR A 251 19.64 -2.38 6.97
N LYS A 252 20.39 -2.44 5.89
CA LYS A 252 21.75 -3.03 5.88
C LYS A 252 22.68 -2.31 6.87
N GLN A 253 22.70 -0.97 6.81
CA GLN A 253 23.48 -0.17 7.75
C GLN A 253 23.03 -0.37 9.20
N LEU A 254 21.71 -0.41 9.44
CA LEU A 254 21.17 -0.67 10.78
C LEU A 254 21.67 -2.01 11.35
N TYR A 255 21.56 -3.07 10.55
CA TYR A 255 21.98 -4.41 10.98
C TYR A 255 23.51 -4.51 11.12
N GLN A 256 24.27 -3.84 10.26
CA GLN A 256 25.72 -3.77 10.36
C GLN A 256 26.16 -3.07 11.65
N ASP A 257 25.52 -1.95 12.02
CA ASP A 257 25.85 -1.18 13.21
C ASP A 257 25.49 -1.91 14.50
N LEU A 258 24.40 -2.66 14.50
CA LEU A 258 23.92 -3.42 15.66
C LEU A 258 24.60 -4.79 15.79
N GLY A 259 24.95 -5.42 14.68
CA GLY A 259 25.35 -6.81 14.62
C GLY A 259 24.19 -7.80 14.78
N GLU A 260 24.49 -9.08 14.60
CA GLU A 260 23.48 -10.15 14.60
C GLU A 260 22.74 -10.26 15.93
N GLU A 261 23.46 -10.24 17.05
CA GLU A 261 22.90 -10.43 18.39
C GLU A 261 21.96 -9.28 18.79
N ALA A 262 22.39 -8.03 18.65
CA ALA A 262 21.58 -6.89 19.06
C ALA A 262 20.38 -6.60 18.14
N SER A 263 20.42 -7.09 16.91
CA SER A 263 19.29 -6.99 15.95
C SER A 263 18.32 -8.17 16.02
N ASP A 264 18.57 -9.20 16.84
CA ASP A 264 17.77 -10.45 16.85
C ASP A 264 16.28 -10.19 17.15
N GLY A 265 15.99 -9.25 18.04
CA GLY A 265 14.63 -8.85 18.39
C GLY A 265 13.90 -8.00 17.33
N PHE A 266 14.43 -7.80 16.11
CA PHE A 266 13.81 -6.96 15.09
C PHE A 266 12.97 -7.74 14.07
N THR A 267 13.27 -9.02 13.90
CA THR A 267 12.57 -9.89 12.94
C THR A 267 12.06 -11.16 13.60
N HIS A 268 11.12 -11.81 12.94
CA HIS A 268 10.79 -13.19 13.24
C HIS A 268 11.94 -14.14 12.89
N THR A 269 11.76 -15.42 13.20
CA THR A 269 12.70 -16.49 12.92
C THR A 269 13.00 -16.68 11.44
N ASP A 270 12.16 -16.16 10.56
CA ASP A 270 12.38 -16.13 9.11
C ASP A 270 13.37 -15.04 8.67
N ARG A 271 13.83 -14.20 9.61
CA ARG A 271 14.80 -13.12 9.39
C ARG A 271 14.36 -12.06 8.36
N LEU A 272 13.08 -12.04 8.06
CA LEU A 272 12.46 -11.16 7.07
C LEU A 272 11.37 -10.30 7.66
N HIS A 273 10.30 -10.93 8.14
CA HIS A 273 9.16 -10.20 8.67
C HIS A 273 9.51 -9.55 10.00
N LEU A 274 9.11 -8.30 10.14
CA LEU A 274 9.45 -7.50 11.31
C LEU A 274 8.53 -7.85 12.50
N VAL A 275 9.07 -7.75 13.69
CA VAL A 275 8.29 -7.63 14.92
C VAL A 275 8.15 -6.14 15.27
N ALA A 276 7.23 -5.80 16.16
CA ALA A 276 6.90 -4.40 16.48
C ALA A 276 8.13 -3.51 16.77
N PRO A 277 9.16 -3.93 17.54
CA PRO A 277 10.37 -3.12 17.73
C PRO A 277 11.12 -2.84 16.41
N GLY A 278 11.27 -3.86 15.56
CA GLY A 278 11.93 -3.71 14.26
C GLY A 278 11.12 -2.83 13.31
N ALA A 279 9.80 -3.05 13.22
CA ALA A 279 8.91 -2.23 12.42
C ALA A 279 9.00 -0.75 12.82
N LYS A 280 8.95 -0.44 14.12
CA LYS A 280 9.07 0.94 14.63
C LYS A 280 10.38 1.60 14.25
N VAL A 281 11.51 0.89 14.39
CA VAL A 281 12.85 1.45 14.09
C VAL A 281 13.01 1.67 12.59
N ILE A 282 12.62 0.70 11.78
CA ILE A 282 12.75 0.81 10.32
C ILE A 282 11.78 1.83 9.76
N SER A 283 10.52 1.85 10.21
CA SER A 283 9.52 2.86 9.85
C SER A 283 10.04 4.28 10.10
N LYS A 284 10.63 4.54 11.28
CA LYS A 284 11.25 5.83 11.59
C LYS A 284 12.39 6.17 10.61
N ARG A 285 13.27 5.21 10.32
CA ARG A 285 14.36 5.44 9.36
C ARG A 285 13.85 5.77 7.95
N VAL A 286 12.79 5.09 7.50
CA VAL A 286 12.15 5.40 6.22
C VAL A 286 11.58 6.82 6.27
N ALA A 287 10.84 7.15 7.32
CA ALA A 287 10.25 8.47 7.49
C ALA A 287 11.30 9.58 7.56
N ASP A 288 12.46 9.35 8.19
CA ASP A 288 13.58 10.31 8.22
C ASP A 288 14.22 10.56 6.84
N ASN A 289 14.01 9.63 5.90
CA ASN A 289 14.58 9.66 4.55
C ASN A 289 13.55 9.89 3.45
N VAL A 290 12.34 10.36 3.78
CA VAL A 290 11.37 10.75 2.75
C VAL A 290 11.89 11.91 1.90
N PRO A 291 11.41 12.04 0.65
CA PRO A 291 11.72 13.18 -0.21
C PRO A 291 11.52 14.53 0.49
N GLU A 292 12.32 15.51 0.13
CA GLU A 292 12.36 16.83 0.79
C GLU A 292 10.99 17.49 0.91
N PHE A 293 10.15 17.38 -0.14
CA PHE A 293 8.81 17.96 -0.16
C PHE A 293 7.84 17.32 0.86
N LEU A 294 8.15 16.14 1.39
CA LEU A 294 7.34 15.47 2.42
C LEU A 294 7.85 15.78 3.84
N LYS A 295 9.03 16.36 3.99
CA LYS A 295 9.60 16.64 5.32
C LYS A 295 8.81 17.67 6.10
N ALA A 296 8.12 18.59 5.43
CA ALA A 296 7.27 19.59 6.06
C ALA A 296 6.09 18.96 6.85
N TYR A 297 5.69 17.76 6.48
CA TYR A 297 4.60 17.02 7.13
C TYR A 297 5.07 16.10 8.25
N ARG A 298 6.38 16.01 8.49
CA ARG A 298 6.94 15.17 9.55
C ARG A 298 6.67 15.73 10.95
N VAL A 299 6.30 14.82 11.85
CA VAL A 299 6.37 15.14 13.30
C VAL A 299 7.85 15.08 13.70
N LEU A 300 8.37 16.19 14.19
CA LEU A 300 9.72 16.24 14.75
C LEU A 300 9.66 15.71 16.18
N ASP A 301 10.54 14.75 16.49
CA ASP A 301 10.73 14.19 17.85
C ASP A 301 11.28 15.27 18.81
#